data_7b86aa366aee29690d61551d348242db
#
_entry.id   7b86aa366aee29690d61551d348242db
#
_cell.length_a   1.000
_cell.length_b   1.000
_cell.length_c   1.000
_cell.angle_alpha   90.00
_cell.angle_beta   90.00
_cell.angle_gamma   90.00
#
_symmetry.space_group_name_H-M   'P 1'
#
loop_
_entity.id
_entity.type
_entity.pdbx_description
1 polymer ?
#
loop_
_entity_poly.entity_id
_entity_poly.type
_entity_poly.pdbx_seq_one_letter_code
_entity_poly.pdbx_strand_id
1 'polypeptide(L)'
;MKRYTRILLALVLGTGATAAMATEPCDDFGECKALIEINSTDGDIGFHFLMDGDDLNSARIDDPDGVKVFEDKAKGPLMEQKLTETFAESAEPLCWDDPDADEEDREDVVTLEDFLELWTPGTYLFTGKGDEGEKSEGETELTFNLPAAPIDLEFDGSVISWDVGDDLGNCADYDRLMDLVNEGVLPTHPEAVDVDSWEVVLEPDVEDGDPLGSLKFTIRVAGDTGLKEVTVPMEYLAYFDDNTPGKIEVGAIGGEDNATFTEVEICINEDVEGCEDED
;
A
#
# COMPACT_ATOMS: atom_id res chain seq x y z
N MET A 1 71.99 -15.55 5.89
CA MET A 1 70.99 -14.45 5.93
C MET A 1 69.71 -14.93 5.26
N LYS A 2 68.74 -15.30 6.05
CA LYS A 2 67.42 -15.72 5.53
C LYS A 2 66.46 -14.53 5.57
N ARG A 3 65.98 -14.05 4.40
CA ARG A 3 64.98 -13.00 4.25
C ARG A 3 63.59 -13.63 4.40
N TYR A 4 62.84 -13.22 5.44
CA TYR A 4 61.41 -13.54 5.59
C TYR A 4 60.56 -12.47 4.89
N THR A 5 59.88 -12.89 3.84
CA THR A 5 58.88 -12.06 3.16
C THR A 5 57.58 -12.15 3.97
N ARG A 6 57.15 -11.03 4.56
CA ARG A 6 55.85 -10.92 5.21
C ARG A 6 54.77 -10.62 4.14
N ILE A 7 53.86 -11.56 3.98
CA ILE A 7 52.66 -11.38 3.21
C ILE A 7 51.65 -10.67 4.12
N LEU A 8 51.29 -9.43 3.78
CA LEU A 8 50.15 -8.71 4.40
C LEU A 8 48.87 -9.21 3.73
N LEU A 9 48.06 -9.93 4.49
CA LEU A 9 46.69 -10.29 4.10
C LEU A 9 45.79 -9.08 4.43
N ALA A 10 45.36 -8.34 3.41
CA ALA A 10 44.38 -7.27 3.56
C ALA A 10 42.99 -7.91 3.70
N LEU A 11 42.42 -7.84 4.89
CA LEU A 11 41.05 -8.25 5.16
C LEU A 11 40.14 -7.09 4.69
N VAL A 12 39.48 -7.24 3.54
CA VAL A 12 38.43 -6.32 3.08
C VAL A 12 37.16 -6.68 3.87
N LEU A 13 36.89 -5.89 4.90
CA LEU A 13 35.59 -5.88 5.56
C LEU A 13 34.60 -5.15 4.63
N GLY A 14 33.84 -5.94 3.88
CA GLY A 14 32.67 -5.43 3.17
C GLY A 14 31.62 -5.03 4.20
N THR A 15 31.46 -3.75 4.47
CA THR A 15 30.29 -3.20 5.15
C THR A 15 29.15 -3.24 4.14
N GLY A 16 28.33 -4.30 4.19
CA GLY A 16 27.02 -4.28 3.56
C GLY A 16 26.19 -3.20 4.27
N ALA A 17 26.05 -2.05 3.65
CA ALA A 17 25.02 -1.11 4.02
C ALA A 17 23.69 -1.75 3.60
N THR A 18 22.89 -2.21 4.55
CA THR A 18 21.46 -2.36 4.36
C THR A 18 20.95 -0.94 4.11
N ALA A 19 20.61 -0.64 2.87
CA ALA A 19 19.82 0.56 2.57
C ALA A 19 18.48 0.36 3.28
N ALA A 20 18.28 1.03 4.40
CA ALA A 20 16.93 1.33 4.86
C ALA A 20 16.31 2.14 3.71
N MET A 21 15.19 1.71 3.17
CA MET A 21 14.39 2.51 2.26
C MET A 21 14.01 3.75 3.07
N ALA A 22 14.75 4.84 2.88
CA ALA A 22 14.37 6.12 3.44
C ALA A 22 13.28 6.65 2.50
N THR A 23 12.08 6.91 3.04
CA THR A 23 11.10 7.75 2.36
C THR A 23 11.80 9.03 1.92
N GLU A 24 11.74 9.36 0.65
CA GLU A 24 12.31 10.60 0.15
C GLU A 24 11.51 11.77 0.74
N PRO A 25 12.17 12.72 1.41
CA PRO A 25 11.46 13.89 1.92
C PRO A 25 10.86 14.66 0.75
N CYS A 26 9.64 15.10 0.94
CA CYS A 26 8.91 15.93 0.01
C CYS A 26 9.14 17.41 0.40
N ASP A 27 10.28 17.97 0.01
CA ASP A 27 10.75 19.33 0.33
C ASP A 27 10.74 19.64 1.83
N ASP A 28 9.76 20.42 2.31
CA ASP A 28 9.64 20.80 3.72
C ASP A 28 8.95 19.73 4.59
N PHE A 29 8.41 18.65 3.99
CA PHE A 29 7.71 17.58 4.68
C PHE A 29 8.58 16.33 4.81
N GLY A 30 8.32 15.54 5.83
CA GLY A 30 8.94 14.22 6.01
C GLY A 30 8.48 13.23 4.94
N GLU A 31 7.21 13.33 4.56
CA GLU A 31 6.58 12.51 3.54
C GLU A 31 5.36 13.23 2.95
N CYS A 32 5.12 13.08 1.65
CA CYS A 32 3.84 13.39 1.01
C CYS A 32 3.54 12.42 -0.11
N LYS A 33 2.31 11.90 -0.09
CA LYS A 33 1.82 10.92 -1.06
C LYS A 33 0.46 11.33 -1.59
N ALA A 34 0.28 11.08 -2.88
CA ALA A 34 -0.99 11.06 -3.56
C ALA A 34 -0.99 9.79 -4.39
N LEU A 35 -1.81 8.82 -4.07
CA LEU A 35 -1.75 7.49 -4.65
C LEU A 35 -3.14 6.91 -4.90
N ILE A 36 -3.20 5.92 -5.78
CA ILE A 36 -4.36 5.08 -6.03
C ILE A 36 -4.08 3.72 -5.40
N GLU A 37 -5.05 3.24 -4.65
CA GLU A 37 -5.06 1.90 -4.09
C GLU A 37 -6.22 1.10 -4.69
N ILE A 38 -5.94 -0.15 -5.05
CA ILE A 38 -6.90 -1.10 -5.60
C ILE A 38 -6.86 -2.36 -4.75
N ASN A 39 -8.00 -2.82 -4.25
CA ASN A 39 -8.16 -4.18 -3.77
C ASN A 39 -8.68 -5.04 -4.94
N SER A 40 -7.81 -5.90 -5.44
CA SER A 40 -8.11 -6.72 -6.62
C SER A 40 -9.09 -7.86 -6.33
N THR A 41 -9.21 -8.28 -5.06
CA THR A 41 -10.09 -9.35 -4.61
C THR A 41 -11.52 -8.87 -4.48
N ASP A 42 -11.75 -7.79 -3.73
CA ASP A 42 -13.07 -7.20 -3.55
C ASP A 42 -13.50 -6.41 -4.79
N GLY A 43 -12.52 -5.91 -5.53
CA GLY A 43 -12.75 -5.09 -6.71
C GLY A 43 -13.22 -3.69 -6.34
N ASP A 44 -12.52 -3.05 -5.42
CA ASP A 44 -12.71 -1.65 -5.07
C ASP A 44 -11.47 -0.81 -5.38
N ILE A 45 -11.66 0.50 -5.42
CA ILE A 45 -10.62 1.45 -5.79
C ILE A 45 -10.75 2.74 -5.00
N GLY A 46 -9.64 3.16 -4.37
CA GLY A 46 -9.55 4.35 -3.54
C GLY A 46 -8.45 5.32 -3.94
N PHE A 47 -8.58 6.56 -3.48
CA PHE A 47 -7.55 7.58 -3.60
C PHE A 47 -7.10 8.03 -2.21
N HIS A 48 -5.78 8.01 -1.98
CA HIS A 48 -5.21 8.29 -0.67
C HIS A 48 -4.25 9.48 -0.73
N PHE A 49 -4.27 10.29 0.35
CA PHE A 49 -3.28 11.32 0.62
C PHE A 49 -2.59 11.07 1.96
N LEU A 50 -1.28 11.23 1.98
CA LEU A 50 -0.50 11.29 3.21
C LEU A 50 0.38 12.53 3.19
N MET A 51 0.42 13.26 4.30
CA MET A 51 1.34 14.37 4.53
C MET A 51 1.89 14.28 5.95
N ASP A 52 3.20 14.13 6.08
CA ASP A 52 3.93 14.18 7.35
C ASP A 52 4.72 15.47 7.45
N GLY A 53 4.30 16.39 8.34
CA GLY A 53 4.92 17.69 8.51
C GLY A 53 4.81 18.20 9.94
N ASP A 54 5.79 18.96 10.39
CA ASP A 54 5.91 19.42 11.77
C ASP A 54 5.13 20.72 12.04
N ASP A 55 4.54 20.81 13.25
CA ASP A 55 3.97 22.02 13.85
C ASP A 55 2.89 22.74 13.00
N LEU A 56 2.06 22.00 12.27
CA LEU A 56 1.06 22.58 11.37
C LEU A 56 -0.23 22.97 12.07
N ASN A 57 -0.80 24.09 11.69
CA ASN A 57 -2.16 24.53 12.03
C ASN A 57 -3.19 24.13 10.97
N SER A 58 -2.73 23.93 9.74
CA SER A 58 -3.56 23.44 8.63
C SER A 58 -2.72 22.76 7.57
N ALA A 59 -3.34 21.78 6.91
CA ALA A 59 -2.87 21.05 5.75
C ALA A 59 -3.77 21.35 4.57
N ARG A 60 -3.19 21.44 3.37
CA ARG A 60 -3.92 21.64 2.11
C ARG A 60 -3.21 20.92 0.98
N ILE A 61 -3.98 20.31 0.08
CA ILE A 61 -3.50 19.67 -1.13
C ILE A 61 -4.23 20.27 -2.33
N ASP A 62 -3.48 20.68 -3.33
CA ASP A 62 -3.95 21.14 -4.61
C ASP A 62 -3.53 20.17 -5.71
N ASP A 63 -4.43 19.90 -6.67
CA ASP A 63 -4.15 19.07 -7.83
C ASP A 63 -3.26 19.81 -8.87
N PRO A 64 -2.82 19.16 -9.96
CA PRO A 64 -2.00 19.77 -11.01
C PRO A 64 -2.62 21.00 -11.68
N ASP A 65 -3.96 21.12 -11.67
CA ASP A 65 -4.68 22.28 -12.20
C ASP A 65 -4.81 23.44 -11.19
N GLY A 66 -4.30 23.24 -9.97
CA GLY A 66 -4.37 24.19 -8.85
C GLY A 66 -5.74 24.22 -8.17
N VAL A 67 -6.55 23.19 -8.38
CA VAL A 67 -7.82 23.01 -7.67
C VAL A 67 -7.55 22.40 -6.32
N LYS A 68 -8.09 22.98 -5.26
CA LYS A 68 -7.97 22.41 -3.92
C LYS A 68 -8.82 21.15 -3.81
N VAL A 69 -8.18 20.02 -3.58
CA VAL A 69 -8.81 18.69 -3.40
C VAL A 69 -8.96 18.29 -1.94
N PHE A 70 -8.10 18.84 -1.05
CA PHE A 70 -8.16 18.54 0.38
C PHE A 70 -7.79 19.76 1.23
N GLU A 71 -8.41 19.94 2.39
CA GLU A 71 -8.00 20.91 3.42
C GLU A 71 -8.42 20.43 4.81
N ASP A 72 -7.46 20.34 5.73
CA ASP A 72 -7.70 20.11 7.15
C ASP A 72 -7.16 21.24 8.03
N LYS A 73 -7.74 21.40 9.23
CA LYS A 73 -7.40 22.48 10.18
C LYS A 73 -7.48 22.02 11.61
N ALA A 74 -6.40 22.23 12.34
CA ALA A 74 -6.38 22.09 13.79
C ALA A 74 -7.38 23.04 14.46
N LYS A 75 -8.05 22.59 15.52
CA LYS A 75 -9.00 23.37 16.32
C LYS A 75 -8.90 23.04 17.79
N GLY A 76 -9.25 24.01 18.65
CA GLY A 76 -9.24 23.80 20.10
C GLY A 76 -7.87 23.35 20.62
N PRO A 77 -7.81 22.31 21.48
CA PRO A 77 -6.54 21.84 22.01
C PRO A 77 -5.54 21.36 20.94
N LEU A 78 -6.02 20.84 19.79
CA LEU A 78 -5.15 20.39 18.70
C LEU A 78 -4.41 21.57 18.05
N MET A 79 -4.99 22.79 18.07
CA MET A 79 -4.29 23.98 17.59
C MET A 79 -3.09 24.36 18.47
N GLU A 80 -3.12 24.02 19.77
CA GLU A 80 -1.99 24.21 20.67
C GLU A 80 -0.95 23.10 20.54
N GLN A 81 -1.37 21.87 20.18
CA GLN A 81 -0.52 20.71 20.01
C GLN A 81 0.04 20.55 18.59
N LYS A 82 -0.65 21.16 17.61
CA LYS A 82 -0.34 21.11 16.18
C LYS A 82 -0.69 19.77 15.51
N LEU A 83 -0.74 19.82 14.19
CA LEU A 83 -0.78 18.63 13.32
C LEU A 83 0.66 18.28 12.96
N THR A 84 0.97 16.99 12.98
CA THR A 84 2.22 16.44 12.44
C THR A 84 1.94 15.57 11.23
N GLU A 85 0.89 14.77 11.28
CA GLU A 85 0.51 13.89 10.19
C GLU A 85 -0.95 14.13 9.82
N THR A 86 -1.24 14.08 8.53
CA THR A 86 -2.59 14.14 7.98
C THR A 86 -2.73 13.06 6.93
N PHE A 87 -3.70 12.19 7.14
CA PHE A 87 -4.11 11.15 6.21
C PHE A 87 -5.56 11.40 5.78
N ALA A 88 -5.86 11.17 4.51
CA ALA A 88 -7.21 11.20 3.98
C ALA A 88 -7.34 10.14 2.89
N GLU A 89 -8.47 9.49 2.91
CA GLU A 89 -8.87 8.42 2.02
C GLU A 89 -10.22 8.75 1.41
N SER A 90 -10.40 8.48 0.13
CA SER A 90 -11.72 8.60 -0.51
C SER A 90 -12.62 7.42 -0.12
N ALA A 91 -13.89 7.48 -0.45
CA ALA A 91 -14.70 6.28 -0.50
C ALA A 91 -14.09 5.31 -1.53
N GLU A 92 -14.22 4.03 -1.27
CA GLU A 92 -13.69 2.95 -2.10
C GLU A 92 -14.85 2.23 -2.79
N PRO A 93 -15.39 2.81 -3.88
CA PRO A 93 -16.47 2.18 -4.62
C PRO A 93 -15.99 0.91 -5.32
N LEU A 94 -16.90 -0.04 -5.51
CA LEU A 94 -16.65 -1.17 -6.38
C LEU A 94 -16.33 -0.71 -7.81
N CYS A 95 -15.30 -1.29 -8.40
CA CYS A 95 -14.87 -1.03 -9.79
C CYS A 95 -15.52 -1.97 -10.81
N TRP A 96 -16.35 -2.92 -10.35
CA TRP A 96 -17.03 -3.92 -11.17
C TRP A 96 -18.43 -4.25 -10.65
N ASP A 97 -19.29 -4.87 -11.49
CA ASP A 97 -20.65 -5.29 -11.11
C ASP A 97 -20.57 -6.65 -10.40
N ASP A 98 -20.27 -6.63 -9.11
CA ASP A 98 -20.23 -7.83 -8.28
C ASP A 98 -21.63 -8.43 -8.14
N PRO A 99 -21.87 -9.68 -8.60
CA PRO A 99 -23.18 -10.32 -8.51
C PRO A 99 -23.60 -10.64 -7.07
N ASP A 100 -22.64 -10.74 -6.14
CA ASP A 100 -22.86 -11.12 -4.75
C ASP A 100 -22.96 -9.92 -3.80
N ALA A 101 -22.60 -8.71 -4.26
CA ALA A 101 -22.74 -7.48 -3.50
C ALA A 101 -24.21 -7.05 -3.31
N ASP A 102 -24.49 -6.28 -2.26
CA ASP A 102 -25.78 -5.69 -1.99
C ASP A 102 -26.24 -4.75 -3.13
N GLU A 103 -27.58 -4.63 -3.33
CA GLU A 103 -28.16 -3.82 -4.42
C GLU A 103 -27.71 -2.34 -4.34
N GLU A 104 -27.46 -1.81 -3.13
CA GLU A 104 -26.99 -0.44 -2.89
C GLU A 104 -25.56 -0.25 -3.43
N ASP A 105 -24.66 -1.17 -3.14
CA ASP A 105 -23.25 -1.10 -3.59
C ASP A 105 -23.13 -1.28 -5.11
N ARG A 106 -23.97 -2.14 -5.69
CA ARG A 106 -24.04 -2.35 -7.15
C ARG A 106 -24.59 -1.18 -7.94
N GLU A 107 -25.39 -0.27 -7.29
CA GLU A 107 -25.87 0.97 -7.94
C GLU A 107 -24.78 2.05 -8.01
N ASP A 108 -23.73 1.96 -7.18
CA ASP A 108 -22.67 2.95 -7.04
C ASP A 108 -21.32 2.50 -7.62
N VAL A 109 -21.32 1.48 -8.51
CA VAL A 109 -20.10 1.00 -9.20
C VAL A 109 -19.44 2.13 -9.99
N VAL A 110 -18.15 2.32 -9.77
CA VAL A 110 -17.30 3.28 -10.49
C VAL A 110 -16.22 2.51 -11.23
N THR A 111 -16.34 2.38 -12.55
CA THR A 111 -15.34 1.66 -13.33
C THR A 111 -13.95 2.29 -13.19
N LEU A 112 -12.90 1.50 -13.45
CA LEU A 112 -11.53 2.02 -13.41
C LEU A 112 -11.38 3.29 -14.25
N GLU A 113 -11.97 3.35 -15.44
CA GLU A 113 -11.91 4.49 -16.33
C GLU A 113 -12.61 5.72 -15.74
N ASP A 114 -13.83 5.53 -15.19
CA ASP A 114 -14.59 6.62 -14.59
C ASP A 114 -13.89 7.16 -13.34
N PHE A 115 -13.24 6.27 -12.56
CA PHE A 115 -12.43 6.68 -11.41
C PHE A 115 -11.21 7.51 -11.85
N LEU A 116 -10.46 7.05 -12.84
CA LEU A 116 -9.29 7.77 -13.34
C LEU A 116 -9.65 9.11 -13.99
N GLU A 117 -10.88 9.28 -14.53
CA GLU A 117 -11.35 10.58 -15.04
C GLU A 117 -11.57 11.62 -13.92
N LEU A 118 -11.75 11.20 -12.66
CA LEU A 118 -11.91 12.12 -11.52
C LEU A 118 -10.59 12.74 -11.07
N TRP A 119 -9.47 12.08 -11.34
CA TRP A 119 -8.15 12.47 -10.84
C TRP A 119 -7.23 12.90 -11.98
N THR A 120 -6.61 14.07 -11.84
CA THR A 120 -5.67 14.56 -12.85
C THR A 120 -4.27 14.04 -12.53
N PRO A 121 -3.64 13.22 -13.40
CA PRO A 121 -2.25 12.81 -13.18
C PRO A 121 -1.31 14.01 -13.30
N GLY A 122 -0.24 14.02 -12.50
CA GLY A 122 0.76 15.09 -12.46
C GLY A 122 1.11 15.50 -11.04
N THR A 123 1.73 16.66 -10.90
CA THR A 123 2.28 17.14 -9.64
C THR A 123 1.19 17.69 -8.70
N TYR A 124 1.00 17.06 -7.56
CA TYR A 124 0.16 17.53 -6.45
C TYR A 124 0.98 18.39 -5.50
N LEU A 125 0.46 19.57 -5.17
CA LEU A 125 1.11 20.51 -4.25
C LEU A 125 0.54 20.38 -2.84
N PHE A 126 1.41 20.03 -1.91
CA PHE A 126 1.13 19.96 -0.48
C PHE A 126 1.56 21.27 0.19
N THR A 127 0.66 21.85 0.98
CA THR A 127 0.94 23.10 1.71
C THR A 127 0.54 22.98 3.17
N GLY A 128 1.49 23.22 4.06
CA GLY A 128 1.30 23.36 5.49
C GLY A 128 1.32 24.82 5.95
N LYS A 129 0.62 25.14 7.03
CA LYS A 129 0.76 26.43 7.70
C LYS A 129 0.95 26.23 9.19
N GLY A 130 2.06 26.75 9.71
CA GLY A 130 2.38 26.82 11.12
C GLY A 130 1.89 28.08 11.80
N ASP A 131 2.47 28.38 12.97
CA ASP A 131 2.26 29.62 13.72
C ASP A 131 2.91 30.81 12.96
N GLU A 132 2.44 32.03 13.27
CA GLU A 132 2.98 33.26 12.70
C GLU A 132 2.97 33.35 11.15
N GLY A 133 2.29 32.38 10.46
CA GLY A 133 2.16 32.34 9.01
C GLY A 133 3.35 31.67 8.34
N GLU A 134 4.11 30.87 9.05
CA GLU A 134 5.08 29.94 8.48
C GLU A 134 4.37 29.02 7.51
N LYS A 135 5.03 28.77 6.38
CA LYS A 135 4.52 27.86 5.33
C LYS A 135 5.56 26.78 5.09
N SER A 136 5.04 25.57 4.95
CA SER A 136 5.77 24.43 4.41
C SER A 136 5.14 24.05 3.07
N GLU A 137 5.96 23.71 2.10
CA GLU A 137 5.50 23.29 0.76
C GLU A 137 6.24 22.00 0.39
N GLY A 138 5.57 21.14 -0.35
CA GLY A 138 6.12 19.92 -0.91
C GLY A 138 5.29 19.46 -2.10
N GLU A 139 5.86 18.59 -2.90
CA GLU A 139 5.25 18.11 -4.14
C GLU A 139 5.39 16.60 -4.22
N THR A 140 4.38 15.92 -4.78
CA THR A 140 4.45 14.52 -5.19
C THR A 140 3.80 14.35 -6.55
N GLU A 141 4.16 13.30 -7.27
CA GLU A 141 3.58 13.01 -8.59
C GLU A 141 2.54 11.90 -8.47
N LEU A 142 1.29 12.18 -8.85
CA LEU A 142 0.31 11.14 -9.11
C LEU A 142 0.48 10.64 -10.53
N THR A 143 0.65 9.34 -10.69
CA THR A 143 0.64 8.67 -11.99
C THR A 143 -0.50 7.66 -12.06
N PHE A 144 -0.75 7.14 -13.27
CA PHE A 144 -1.61 5.97 -13.49
C PHE A 144 -0.79 4.72 -13.79
N ASN A 145 0.45 4.65 -13.28
CA ASN A 145 1.25 3.44 -13.26
C ASN A 145 0.76 2.55 -12.10
N LEU A 146 -0.23 1.73 -12.36
CA LEU A 146 -0.83 0.82 -11.39
C LEU A 146 -0.09 -0.52 -11.48
N PRO A 147 0.53 -1.03 -10.39
CA PRO A 147 1.18 -2.33 -10.42
C PRO A 147 0.15 -3.45 -10.51
N ALA A 148 0.51 -4.56 -11.17
CA ALA A 148 -0.36 -5.73 -11.27
C ALA A 148 -0.61 -6.36 -9.89
N ALA A 149 -1.81 -6.90 -9.72
CA ALA A 149 -2.22 -7.58 -8.49
C ALA A 149 -1.32 -8.80 -8.21
N PRO A 150 -0.89 -9.04 -6.96
CA PRO A 150 -0.30 -10.32 -6.58
C PRO A 150 -1.28 -11.46 -6.77
N ILE A 151 -0.77 -12.63 -7.13
CA ILE A 151 -1.58 -13.85 -7.33
C ILE A 151 -1.00 -15.03 -6.56
N ASP A 152 -1.74 -16.14 -6.51
CA ASP A 152 -1.32 -17.39 -5.90
C ASP A 152 -0.83 -17.20 -4.45
N LEU A 153 -1.59 -16.40 -3.65
CA LEU A 153 -1.29 -16.21 -2.25
C LEU A 153 -1.51 -17.51 -1.48
N GLU A 154 -0.49 -17.96 -0.77
CA GLU A 154 -0.55 -19.18 0.05
C GLU A 154 0.04 -18.93 1.45
N PHE A 155 -0.54 -19.59 2.46
CA PHE A 155 -0.01 -19.65 3.82
C PHE A 155 0.16 -21.11 4.25
N ASP A 156 1.38 -21.52 4.57
CA ASP A 156 1.68 -22.92 4.98
C ASP A 156 1.67 -23.11 6.51
N GLY A 157 1.12 -22.17 7.27
CA GLY A 157 1.13 -22.15 8.73
C GLY A 157 2.37 -21.46 9.33
N SER A 158 3.30 -21.01 8.50
CA SER A 158 4.49 -20.29 8.94
C SER A 158 5.07 -19.31 7.90
N VAL A 159 4.83 -19.55 6.63
CA VAL A 159 5.32 -18.74 5.52
C VAL A 159 4.16 -18.30 4.67
N ILE A 160 4.12 -17.01 4.35
CA ILE A 160 3.24 -16.44 3.32
C ILE A 160 4.04 -16.36 2.03
N SER A 161 3.49 -16.85 0.94
CA SER A 161 4.09 -16.77 -0.40
C SER A 161 3.08 -16.25 -1.43
N TRP A 162 3.59 -15.68 -2.53
CA TRP A 162 2.79 -15.13 -3.63
C TRP A 162 3.58 -15.15 -4.93
N ASP A 163 2.88 -14.94 -6.04
CA ASP A 163 3.47 -14.70 -7.34
C ASP A 163 3.05 -13.32 -7.91
N VAL A 164 3.72 -12.88 -8.96
CA VAL A 164 3.41 -11.63 -9.68
C VAL A 164 2.30 -11.91 -10.67
N GLY A 165 1.22 -11.14 -10.62
CA GLY A 165 0.16 -11.20 -11.61
C GLY A 165 0.40 -10.34 -12.84
N ASP A 166 -0.62 -10.23 -13.68
CA ASP A 166 -0.57 -9.49 -14.94
C ASP A 166 -1.79 -8.58 -15.17
N ASP A 167 -2.74 -8.54 -14.23
CA ASP A 167 -3.94 -7.71 -14.29
C ASP A 167 -4.26 -6.99 -12.95
N LEU A 168 -5.47 -6.42 -12.81
CA LEU A 168 -5.95 -5.76 -11.59
C LEU A 168 -7.12 -6.53 -10.94
N GLY A 169 -7.18 -7.83 -11.15
CA GLY A 169 -8.22 -8.70 -10.58
C GLY A 169 -9.61 -8.30 -11.05
N ASN A 170 -10.54 -8.15 -10.10
CA ASN A 170 -11.94 -7.83 -10.41
C ASN A 170 -12.12 -6.45 -11.08
N CYS A 171 -11.21 -5.50 -10.86
CA CYS A 171 -11.31 -4.17 -11.45
C CYS A 171 -11.08 -4.16 -12.97
N ALA A 172 -10.12 -4.91 -13.47
CA ALA A 172 -9.89 -5.01 -14.92
C ALA A 172 -8.99 -6.20 -15.26
N ASP A 173 -9.42 -7.03 -16.20
CA ASP A 173 -8.65 -8.12 -16.75
C ASP A 173 -7.56 -7.64 -17.73
N TYR A 174 -6.65 -8.55 -18.10
CA TYR A 174 -5.53 -8.26 -18.99
C TYR A 174 -5.95 -7.61 -20.32
N ASP A 175 -6.98 -8.15 -20.98
CA ASP A 175 -7.42 -7.66 -22.30
C ASP A 175 -8.00 -6.24 -22.17
N ARG A 176 -8.79 -5.96 -21.15
CA ARG A 176 -9.31 -4.62 -20.87
C ARG A 176 -8.20 -3.61 -20.59
N LEU A 177 -7.19 -3.99 -19.80
CA LEU A 177 -6.03 -3.15 -19.52
C LEU A 177 -5.22 -2.82 -20.77
N MET A 178 -5.06 -3.79 -21.68
CA MET A 178 -4.45 -3.54 -22.99
C MET A 178 -5.23 -2.52 -23.83
N ASP A 179 -6.57 -2.56 -23.77
CA ASP A 179 -7.41 -1.57 -24.44
C ASP A 179 -7.22 -0.18 -23.82
N LEU A 180 -7.19 -0.05 -22.49
CA LEU A 180 -6.95 1.22 -21.79
C LEU A 180 -5.59 1.83 -22.12
N VAL A 181 -4.56 1.01 -22.28
CA VAL A 181 -3.25 1.48 -22.75
C VAL A 181 -3.31 1.97 -24.19
N ASN A 182 -4.01 1.24 -25.09
CA ASN A 182 -4.18 1.65 -26.49
C ASN A 182 -5.01 2.93 -26.64
N GLU A 183 -5.97 3.16 -25.74
CA GLU A 183 -6.81 4.36 -25.68
C GLU A 183 -6.07 5.54 -25.04
N GLY A 184 -4.94 5.29 -24.36
CA GLY A 184 -4.11 6.29 -23.69
C GLY A 184 -4.67 6.71 -22.32
N VAL A 185 -5.55 5.92 -21.72
CA VAL A 185 -6.03 6.08 -20.34
C VAL A 185 -4.95 5.66 -19.35
N LEU A 186 -4.35 4.48 -19.55
CA LEU A 186 -3.20 4.02 -18.80
C LEU A 186 -1.91 4.31 -19.58
N PRO A 187 -0.86 4.83 -18.91
CA PRO A 187 0.44 5.06 -19.55
C PRO A 187 1.19 3.75 -19.84
N THR A 188 0.99 2.74 -19.01
CA THR A 188 1.70 1.46 -19.03
C THR A 188 0.74 0.34 -18.60
N HIS A 189 0.90 -0.86 -19.17
CA HIS A 189 0.17 -2.03 -18.70
C HIS A 189 0.66 -2.44 -17.31
N PRO A 190 -0.22 -2.81 -16.35
CA PRO A 190 0.16 -3.18 -14.99
C PRO A 190 1.27 -4.24 -14.89
N GLU A 191 1.28 -5.25 -15.76
CA GLU A 191 2.36 -6.26 -15.85
C GLU A 191 3.76 -5.65 -16.05
N ALA A 192 3.85 -4.47 -16.66
CA ALA A 192 5.10 -3.81 -16.98
C ALA A 192 5.48 -2.70 -15.98
N VAL A 193 4.68 -2.50 -14.95
CA VAL A 193 5.01 -1.57 -13.84
C VAL A 193 5.95 -2.26 -12.87
N ASP A 194 7.10 -1.64 -12.60
CA ASP A 194 8.05 -2.16 -11.63
C ASP A 194 7.47 -2.06 -10.21
N VAL A 195 7.57 -3.14 -9.45
CA VAL A 195 7.18 -3.19 -8.03
C VAL A 195 8.37 -2.83 -7.17
N ASP A 196 8.30 -1.70 -6.49
CA ASP A 196 9.34 -1.22 -5.56
C ASP A 196 9.33 -1.98 -4.24
N SER A 197 8.15 -2.30 -3.74
CA SER A 197 8.00 -3.09 -2.53
C SER A 197 6.72 -3.92 -2.51
N TRP A 198 6.75 -4.98 -1.72
CA TRP A 198 5.60 -5.79 -1.37
C TRP A 198 5.23 -5.50 0.08
N GLU A 199 3.98 -5.19 0.35
CA GLU A 199 3.44 -5.17 1.70
C GLU A 199 2.72 -6.49 1.95
N VAL A 200 3.04 -7.15 3.06
CA VAL A 200 2.47 -8.45 3.44
C VAL A 200 1.85 -8.31 4.81
N VAL A 201 0.58 -8.65 4.88
CA VAL A 201 -0.24 -8.56 6.09
C VAL A 201 -0.78 -9.95 6.43
N LEU A 202 -0.85 -10.25 7.72
CA LEU A 202 -1.62 -11.36 8.30
C LEU A 202 -2.40 -10.82 9.49
N GLU A 203 -3.69 -10.99 9.47
CA GLU A 203 -4.56 -10.60 10.57
C GLU A 203 -5.67 -11.64 10.81
N PRO A 204 -6.18 -11.77 12.05
CA PRO A 204 -7.33 -12.61 12.33
C PRO A 204 -8.61 -11.97 11.79
N ASP A 205 -9.46 -12.79 11.18
CA ASP A 205 -10.82 -12.41 10.78
C ASP A 205 -11.78 -12.85 11.87
N VAL A 206 -12.11 -11.94 12.77
CA VAL A 206 -12.92 -12.18 13.96
C VAL A 206 -13.98 -11.10 14.10
N GLU A 207 -15.04 -11.39 14.89
CA GLU A 207 -16.15 -10.46 15.11
C GLU A 207 -15.67 -9.09 15.67
N ASP A 208 -16.37 -8.03 15.30
CA ASP A 208 -16.14 -6.67 15.81
C ASP A 208 -16.08 -6.61 17.33
N GLY A 209 -14.97 -6.10 17.85
CA GLY A 209 -14.73 -5.94 19.28
C GLY A 209 -14.05 -7.13 19.95
N ASP A 210 -13.72 -8.18 19.20
CA ASP A 210 -12.82 -9.22 19.69
C ASP A 210 -11.40 -8.62 19.88
N PRO A 211 -10.75 -8.85 21.05
CA PRO A 211 -9.39 -8.36 21.26
C PRO A 211 -8.36 -8.87 20.26
N LEU A 212 -8.57 -10.05 19.66
CA LEU A 212 -7.69 -10.62 18.65
C LEU A 212 -7.68 -9.77 17.36
N GLY A 213 -8.80 -9.15 16.98
CA GLY A 213 -8.89 -8.29 15.81
C GLY A 213 -7.96 -7.06 15.81
N SER A 214 -7.32 -6.77 16.97
CA SER A 214 -6.28 -5.73 17.06
C SER A 214 -4.87 -6.24 16.76
N LEU A 215 -4.69 -7.56 16.59
CA LEU A 215 -3.39 -8.17 16.34
C LEU A 215 -3.16 -8.22 14.82
N LYS A 216 -2.17 -7.49 14.35
CA LYS A 216 -1.81 -7.44 12.94
C LYS A 216 -0.31 -7.66 12.76
N PHE A 217 0.08 -8.58 11.91
CA PHE A 217 1.45 -8.72 11.43
C PHE A 217 1.54 -7.99 10.10
N THR A 218 2.47 -7.06 9.98
CA THR A 218 2.72 -6.35 8.71
C THR A 218 4.22 -6.24 8.47
N ILE A 219 4.65 -6.49 7.25
CA ILE A 219 6.03 -6.32 6.82
C ILE A 219 6.09 -5.80 5.39
N ARG A 220 7.05 -4.90 5.10
CA ARG A 220 7.41 -4.53 3.73
C ARG A 220 8.69 -5.22 3.30
N VAL A 221 8.68 -5.75 2.08
CA VAL A 221 9.81 -6.42 1.43
C VAL A 221 10.13 -5.68 0.14
N ALA A 222 11.41 -5.34 -0.06
CA ALA A 222 11.83 -4.66 -1.28
C ALA A 222 11.61 -5.54 -2.52
N GLY A 223 11.00 -4.96 -3.57
CA GLY A 223 10.64 -5.67 -4.80
C GLY A 223 11.84 -6.18 -5.59
N ASP A 224 12.95 -5.45 -5.57
CA ASP A 224 14.20 -5.78 -6.28
C ASP A 224 14.94 -7.01 -5.72
N THR A 225 14.60 -7.47 -4.51
CA THR A 225 15.20 -8.68 -3.90
C THR A 225 14.79 -9.97 -4.60
N GLY A 226 13.69 -9.95 -5.36
CA GLY A 226 13.10 -11.14 -5.95
C GLY A 226 12.46 -12.09 -4.93
N LEU A 227 12.39 -11.72 -3.65
CA LEU A 227 11.69 -12.49 -2.62
C LEU A 227 10.18 -12.42 -2.87
N LYS A 228 9.54 -13.58 -2.81
CA LYS A 228 8.09 -13.78 -2.93
C LYS A 228 7.58 -14.63 -1.77
N GLU A 229 8.25 -14.54 -0.64
CA GLU A 229 7.88 -15.26 0.58
C GLU A 229 8.32 -14.49 1.82
N VAL A 230 7.55 -14.60 2.90
CA VAL A 230 7.82 -14.01 4.21
C VAL A 230 7.52 -15.01 5.30
N THR A 231 8.44 -15.19 6.25
CA THR A 231 8.21 -16.01 7.44
C THR A 231 7.47 -15.19 8.51
N VAL A 232 6.33 -15.67 8.96
CA VAL A 232 5.57 -15.09 10.07
C VAL A 232 6.23 -15.46 11.39
N PRO A 233 6.47 -14.51 12.32
CA PRO A 233 7.06 -14.79 13.62
C PRO A 233 6.20 -15.77 14.45
N MET A 234 6.84 -16.79 14.99
CA MET A 234 6.19 -17.76 15.88
C MET A 234 5.57 -17.10 17.11
N GLU A 235 6.12 -15.99 17.56
CA GLU A 235 5.58 -15.20 18.66
C GLU A 235 4.22 -14.59 18.33
N TYR A 236 3.98 -14.23 17.07
CA TYR A 236 2.68 -13.77 16.59
C TYR A 236 1.70 -14.94 16.51
N LEU A 237 2.07 -16.02 15.84
CA LEU A 237 1.21 -17.20 15.67
C LEU A 237 0.79 -17.82 17.00
N ALA A 238 1.62 -17.76 18.03
CA ALA A 238 1.33 -18.33 19.36
C ALA A 238 0.17 -17.62 20.12
N TYR A 239 -0.36 -16.51 19.61
CA TYR A 239 -1.53 -15.84 20.20
C TYR A 239 -2.86 -16.45 19.77
N PHE A 240 -2.86 -17.23 18.69
CA PHE A 240 -4.08 -17.77 18.10
C PHE A 240 -4.27 -19.23 18.46
N ASP A 241 -5.51 -19.61 18.73
CA ASP A 241 -5.90 -20.99 18.86
C ASP A 241 -5.89 -21.69 17.48
N ASP A 242 -5.92 -23.04 17.50
CA ASP A 242 -6.04 -23.81 16.26
C ASP A 242 -7.33 -23.43 15.53
N ASN A 243 -7.27 -23.30 14.20
CA ASN A 243 -8.39 -22.93 13.33
C ASN A 243 -8.97 -21.51 13.59
N THR A 244 -8.18 -20.56 14.03
CA THR A 244 -8.63 -19.17 14.08
C THR A 244 -8.79 -18.64 12.64
N PRO A 245 -9.99 -18.15 12.25
CA PRO A 245 -10.16 -17.49 10.96
C PRO A 245 -9.21 -16.31 10.83
N GLY A 246 -8.69 -16.10 9.65
CA GLY A 246 -7.79 -15.00 9.36
C GLY A 246 -7.68 -14.75 7.87
N LYS A 247 -7.00 -13.67 7.54
CA LYS A 247 -6.73 -13.32 6.15
C LYS A 247 -5.28 -12.93 5.96
N ILE A 248 -4.76 -13.25 4.81
CA ILE A 248 -3.51 -12.71 4.30
C ILE A 248 -3.81 -11.71 3.20
N GLU A 249 -3.08 -10.62 3.20
CA GLU A 249 -3.14 -9.61 2.17
C GLU A 249 -1.73 -9.34 1.68
N VAL A 250 -1.56 -9.27 0.37
CA VAL A 250 -0.29 -8.89 -0.25
C VAL A 250 -0.53 -7.74 -1.21
N GLY A 251 0.20 -6.65 -1.02
CA GLY A 251 0.16 -5.47 -1.87
C GLY A 251 1.40 -5.34 -2.73
N ALA A 252 1.24 -5.14 -4.02
CA ALA A 252 2.27 -4.65 -4.92
C ALA A 252 2.28 -3.12 -4.88
N ILE A 253 3.41 -2.50 -4.54
CA ILE A 253 3.57 -1.05 -4.43
C ILE A 253 4.56 -0.60 -5.49
N GLY A 254 4.13 0.28 -6.39
CA GLY A 254 4.97 0.86 -7.45
C GLY A 254 5.82 2.02 -6.97
N GLY A 255 6.69 2.52 -7.85
CA GLY A 255 7.65 3.59 -7.53
C GLY A 255 7.04 4.94 -7.18
N GLU A 256 5.78 5.19 -7.58
CA GLU A 256 5.02 6.39 -7.24
C GLU A 256 3.93 6.10 -6.19
N ASP A 257 4.16 5.10 -5.35
CA ASP A 257 3.31 4.67 -4.22
C ASP A 257 1.94 4.07 -4.60
N ASN A 258 1.50 4.07 -5.87
CA ASN A 258 0.28 3.35 -6.25
C ASN A 258 0.38 1.88 -5.85
N ALA A 259 -0.71 1.34 -5.32
CA ALA A 259 -0.72 0.00 -4.77
C ALA A 259 -1.89 -0.85 -5.31
N THR A 260 -1.65 -2.14 -5.46
CA THR A 260 -2.70 -3.12 -5.77
C THR A 260 -2.56 -4.29 -4.80
N PHE A 261 -3.60 -4.52 -4.03
CA PHE A 261 -3.68 -5.55 -3.01
C PHE A 261 -4.50 -6.75 -3.48
N THR A 262 -4.12 -7.93 -3.02
CA THR A 262 -4.90 -9.16 -3.14
C THR A 262 -5.04 -9.77 -1.77
N GLU A 263 -6.24 -10.25 -1.45
CA GLU A 263 -6.58 -10.85 -0.18
C GLU A 263 -7.03 -12.31 -0.34
N VAL A 264 -6.72 -13.15 0.62
CA VAL A 264 -7.18 -14.55 0.71
C VAL A 264 -7.49 -14.91 2.15
N GLU A 265 -8.69 -15.48 2.37
CA GLU A 265 -9.08 -16.07 3.64
C GLU A 265 -8.28 -17.32 3.95
N ILE A 266 -7.86 -17.48 5.21
CA ILE A 266 -7.05 -18.60 5.68
C ILE A 266 -7.47 -19.05 7.07
N CYS A 267 -6.92 -20.19 7.51
CA CYS A 267 -6.92 -20.57 8.93
C CYS A 267 -5.53 -20.34 9.52
N ILE A 268 -5.44 -19.58 10.59
CA ILE A 268 -4.21 -19.43 11.36
C ILE A 268 -4.06 -20.67 12.27
N ASN A 269 -2.84 -21.26 12.36
CA ASN A 269 -2.55 -22.48 13.16
C ASN A 269 -3.42 -23.69 12.79
N GLU A 270 -3.48 -24.04 11.53
CA GLU A 270 -4.29 -25.10 10.98
C GLU A 270 -4.02 -26.48 11.59
N ASP A 271 -5.10 -27.20 11.99
CA ASP A 271 -5.17 -28.66 12.03
C ASP A 271 -6.30 -29.11 11.07
N VAL A 272 -5.95 -29.19 9.83
CA VAL A 272 -6.44 -29.87 8.60
C VAL A 272 -7.94 -29.98 8.28
N GLU A 273 -8.91 -29.61 9.09
CA GLU A 273 -10.35 -29.61 8.68
C GLU A 273 -11.00 -28.23 8.89
N GLY A 274 -10.52 -27.25 8.12
CA GLY A 274 -11.28 -26.04 7.76
C GLY A 274 -11.73 -25.14 8.90
N CYS A 275 -11.31 -23.88 8.84
CA CYS A 275 -12.15 -22.78 9.26
C CYS A 275 -13.38 -22.85 8.33
N GLU A 276 -14.34 -23.72 8.57
CA GLU A 276 -15.62 -23.69 7.88
C GLU A 276 -16.45 -22.62 8.59
N ASP A 277 -16.92 -21.64 7.81
CA ASP A 277 -17.93 -20.68 8.23
C ASP A 277 -19.04 -21.41 8.98
N GLU A 278 -19.19 -21.14 10.29
CA GLU A 278 -20.42 -21.49 11.00
C GLU A 278 -21.50 -20.53 10.51
N ASP A 279 -22.32 -20.98 9.51
CA ASP A 279 -23.54 -20.33 9.01
C ASP A 279 -24.52 -19.85 10.11
#